data_c888a734388b1168b03b2400ae7be83b
#
_entry.id   c888a734388b1168b03b2400ae7be83b
#
_cell.length_a   1.000
_cell.length_b   1.000
_cell.length_c   1.000
_cell.angle_alpha   90.00
_cell.angle_beta   90.00
_cell.angle_gamma   90.00
#
_symmetry.space_group_name_H-M   'P 1'
#
loop_
_entity.id
_entity.type
_entity.pdbx_description
1 polymer ?
#
loop_
_entity_poly.entity_id
_entity_poly.type
_entity_poly.pdbx_seq_one_letter_code
_entity_poly.pdbx_strand_id
1 'polypeptide(L)'
;MHDDLWTMLQEGGYTLVVRSAGGEIKTSRERGVKPLFILLRHSPALLLRASLADKVVGKGAAAMMIAGGVKQVRTGVISRPALQLLLAHGVEVQYEEEVETIVNRSRTGPCPVETLCASAPTAEACLPLIEEFIRSNNRPKPE
;
A
#
# COMPACT_ATOMS: atom_id res chain seq x y z
N MET A 1 2.73 -2.23 -18.41
CA MET A 1 2.23 -0.85 -18.39
C MET A 1 1.24 -0.68 -17.26
N HIS A 2 1.26 0.47 -16.60
CA HIS A 2 0.42 0.69 -15.42
C HIS A 2 -1.07 0.65 -15.74
N ASP A 3 -1.44 1.08 -16.94
CA ASP A 3 -2.85 1.20 -17.32
C ASP A 3 -3.54 -0.17 -17.35
N ASP A 4 -2.81 -1.21 -17.73
CA ASP A 4 -3.35 -2.58 -17.73
C ASP A 4 -3.72 -3.02 -16.32
N LEU A 5 -2.88 -2.73 -15.36
CA LEU A 5 -3.13 -3.10 -13.97
C LEU A 5 -4.28 -2.29 -13.37
N TRP A 6 -4.35 -1.00 -13.72
CA TRP A 6 -5.44 -0.14 -13.26
C TRP A 6 -6.78 -0.61 -13.81
N THR A 7 -6.83 -0.94 -15.09
CA THR A 7 -8.03 -1.48 -15.73
C THR A 7 -8.44 -2.79 -15.05
N MET A 8 -7.48 -3.68 -14.81
CA MET A 8 -7.74 -4.95 -14.15
C MET A 8 -8.31 -4.74 -12.74
N LEU A 9 -7.73 -3.80 -11.99
CA LEU A 9 -8.20 -3.47 -10.65
C LEU A 9 -9.65 -2.99 -10.68
N GLN A 10 -9.97 -2.06 -11.58
CA GLN A 10 -11.31 -1.48 -11.65
C GLN A 10 -12.34 -2.50 -12.14
N GLU A 11 -12.05 -3.20 -13.22
CA GLU A 11 -12.98 -4.17 -13.80
C GLU A 11 -13.20 -5.39 -12.92
N GLY A 12 -12.15 -5.84 -12.22
CA GLY A 12 -12.23 -6.99 -11.32
C GLY A 12 -12.75 -6.67 -9.93
N GLY A 13 -12.93 -5.38 -9.61
CA GLY A 13 -13.34 -4.97 -8.26
C GLY A 13 -12.26 -5.25 -7.22
N TYR A 14 -11.00 -5.25 -7.62
CA TYR A 14 -9.88 -5.49 -6.71
C TYR A 14 -9.49 -4.22 -5.96
N THR A 15 -8.85 -4.39 -4.81
CA THR A 15 -8.23 -3.31 -4.07
C THR A 15 -6.74 -3.22 -4.34
N LEU A 16 -6.13 -4.33 -4.75
CA LEU A 16 -4.70 -4.42 -5.02
C LEU A 16 -4.46 -5.41 -6.15
N VAL A 17 -3.64 -5.02 -7.11
CA VAL A 17 -3.15 -5.90 -8.19
C VAL A 17 -1.65 -5.71 -8.27
N VAL A 18 -0.89 -6.80 -8.18
CA VAL A 18 0.57 -6.77 -8.27
C VAL A 18 1.01 -7.63 -9.44
N ARG A 19 1.87 -7.07 -10.29
CA ARG A 19 2.54 -7.84 -11.34
C ARG A 19 4.04 -7.85 -11.03
N SER A 20 4.57 -9.05 -10.76
CA SER A 20 5.98 -9.21 -10.47
C SER A 20 6.83 -8.90 -11.70
N ALA A 21 8.13 -8.73 -11.48
CA ALA A 21 9.08 -8.53 -12.58
C ALA A 21 9.04 -9.68 -13.58
N GLY A 22 8.71 -10.89 -13.11
CA GLY A 22 8.59 -12.07 -13.97
C GLY A 22 7.22 -12.23 -14.63
N GLY A 23 6.28 -11.32 -14.37
CA GLY A 23 4.96 -11.33 -14.99
C GLY A 23 3.88 -12.04 -14.20
N GLU A 24 4.17 -12.54 -13.01
CA GLU A 24 3.18 -13.20 -12.17
C GLU A 24 2.22 -12.17 -11.58
N ILE A 25 0.92 -12.45 -11.60
CA ILE A 25 -0.13 -11.54 -11.14
C ILE A 25 -0.71 -12.05 -9.83
N LYS A 26 -0.79 -11.15 -8.83
CA LYS A 26 -1.49 -11.40 -7.57
C LYS A 26 -2.53 -10.31 -7.38
N THR A 27 -3.70 -10.69 -6.88
CA THR A 27 -4.81 -9.77 -6.67
C THR A 27 -5.40 -9.94 -5.28
N SER A 28 -6.04 -8.88 -4.79
CA SER A 28 -6.76 -8.93 -3.52
C SER A 28 -7.98 -8.02 -3.58
N ARG A 29 -9.03 -8.41 -2.86
CA ARG A 29 -10.21 -7.59 -2.64
C ARG A 29 -10.32 -7.13 -1.20
N GLU A 30 -9.37 -7.52 -0.35
CA GLU A 30 -9.35 -7.09 1.04
C GLU A 30 -8.94 -5.62 1.14
N ARG A 31 -9.56 -4.92 2.10
CA ARG A 31 -9.22 -3.52 2.36
C ARG A 31 -8.04 -3.41 3.32
N GLY A 32 -7.38 -2.27 3.27
CA GLY A 32 -6.29 -1.95 4.18
C GLY A 32 -4.95 -2.47 3.72
N VAL A 33 -3.99 -2.48 4.63
CA VAL A 33 -2.59 -2.77 4.31
C VAL A 33 -2.22 -4.25 4.42
N LYS A 34 -3.12 -5.08 4.96
CA LYS A 34 -2.83 -6.48 5.24
C LYS A 34 -2.41 -7.28 4.00
N PRO A 35 -3.08 -7.17 2.84
CA PRO A 35 -2.66 -7.94 1.66
C PRO A 35 -1.23 -7.63 1.25
N LEU A 36 -0.85 -6.35 1.27
CA LEU A 36 0.50 -5.94 0.91
C LEU A 36 1.52 -6.42 1.94
N PHE A 37 1.16 -6.35 3.21
CA PHE A 37 2.01 -6.84 4.29
C PHE A 37 2.29 -8.35 4.16
N ILE A 38 1.25 -9.13 3.83
CA ILE A 38 1.40 -10.57 3.62
C ILE A 38 2.37 -10.85 2.48
N LEU A 39 2.24 -10.13 1.37
CA LEU A 39 3.17 -10.29 0.24
C LEU A 39 4.61 -9.95 0.66
N LEU A 40 4.78 -8.88 1.39
CA LEU A 40 6.11 -8.44 1.84
C LEU A 40 6.77 -9.49 2.74
N ARG A 41 6.01 -10.11 3.63
CA ARG A 41 6.54 -11.06 4.60
C ARG A 41 6.73 -12.47 4.04
N HIS A 42 5.82 -12.91 3.19
CA HIS A 42 5.79 -14.30 2.73
C HIS A 42 6.22 -14.50 1.28
N SER A 43 6.13 -13.45 0.46
CA SER A 43 6.47 -13.55 -0.96
C SER A 43 7.18 -12.28 -1.43
N PRO A 44 8.25 -11.84 -0.75
CA PRO A 44 8.90 -10.56 -1.08
C PRO A 44 9.42 -10.49 -2.51
N ALA A 45 9.76 -11.63 -3.11
CA ALA A 45 10.23 -11.65 -4.49
C ALA A 45 9.18 -11.16 -5.47
N LEU A 46 7.89 -11.28 -5.15
CA LEU A 46 6.81 -10.79 -6.00
C LEU A 46 6.75 -9.27 -6.04
N LEU A 47 7.26 -8.61 -5.01
CA LEU A 47 7.27 -7.15 -4.93
C LEU A 47 8.52 -6.53 -5.56
N LEU A 48 9.61 -7.28 -5.64
CA LEU A 48 10.88 -6.76 -6.15
C LEU A 48 10.73 -6.36 -7.61
N ARG A 49 10.92 -5.07 -7.88
CA ARG A 49 10.77 -4.46 -9.21
C ARG A 49 9.37 -4.67 -9.81
N ALA A 50 8.38 -4.86 -8.95
CA ALA A 50 7.00 -5.07 -9.39
C ALA A 50 6.36 -3.76 -9.84
N SER A 51 5.32 -3.91 -10.65
CA SER A 51 4.37 -2.85 -10.94
C SER A 51 3.09 -3.20 -10.20
N LEU A 52 2.44 -2.21 -9.58
CA LEU A 52 1.20 -2.50 -8.89
C LEU A 52 0.16 -1.38 -9.05
N ALA A 53 -1.09 -1.78 -8.90
CA ALA A 53 -2.22 -0.86 -8.79
C ALA A 53 -2.84 -1.06 -7.42
N ASP A 54 -3.11 0.04 -6.74
CA ASP A 54 -3.73 0.03 -5.42
C ASP A 54 -4.79 1.12 -5.39
N LYS A 55 -5.93 0.81 -4.83
CA LYS A 55 -7.05 1.74 -4.85
C LYS A 55 -6.75 3.01 -4.07
N VAL A 56 -6.10 2.87 -2.90
CA VAL A 56 -5.76 3.97 -2.00
C VAL A 56 -4.39 3.71 -1.39
N VAL A 57 -3.50 4.70 -1.48
CA VAL A 57 -2.13 4.56 -0.95
C VAL A 57 -1.88 5.60 0.13
N GLY A 58 -1.71 5.13 1.37
CA GLY A 58 -1.24 5.95 2.47
C GLY A 58 0.23 5.70 2.74
N LYS A 59 0.79 6.40 3.74
CA LYS A 59 2.22 6.31 4.06
C LYS A 59 2.65 4.89 4.43
N GLY A 60 1.79 4.15 5.15
CA GLY A 60 2.10 2.76 5.51
C GLY A 60 2.23 1.86 4.30
N ALA A 61 1.30 1.96 3.35
CA ALA A 61 1.37 1.20 2.11
C ALA A 61 2.62 1.58 1.32
N ALA A 62 2.90 2.88 1.21
CA ALA A 62 4.10 3.36 0.51
C ALA A 62 5.38 2.79 1.13
N ALA A 63 5.45 2.76 2.46
CA ALA A 63 6.61 2.20 3.17
C ALA A 63 6.82 0.73 2.82
N MET A 64 5.75 -0.05 2.76
CA MET A 64 5.83 -1.46 2.41
C MET A 64 6.23 -1.66 0.95
N MET A 65 5.73 -0.82 0.05
CA MET A 65 6.11 -0.86 -1.37
C MET A 65 7.61 -0.61 -1.53
N ILE A 66 8.13 0.38 -0.82
CA ILE A 66 9.56 0.70 -0.84
C ILE A 66 10.38 -0.46 -0.28
N ALA A 67 9.97 -1.01 0.86
CA ALA A 67 10.68 -2.13 1.48
C ALA A 67 10.71 -3.36 0.56
N GLY A 68 9.66 -3.58 -0.22
CA GLY A 68 9.58 -4.68 -1.16
C GLY A 68 10.32 -4.45 -2.47
N GLY A 69 10.70 -3.21 -2.75
CA GLY A 69 11.41 -2.86 -3.99
C GLY A 69 10.49 -2.64 -5.18
N VAL A 70 9.26 -2.21 -4.95
CA VAL A 70 8.30 -1.90 -6.01
C VAL A 70 8.81 -0.77 -6.88
N LYS A 71 8.65 -0.90 -8.19
CA LYS A 71 9.17 0.03 -9.18
C LYS A 71 8.13 1.07 -9.62
N GLN A 72 6.89 0.65 -9.80
CA GLN A 72 5.83 1.49 -10.35
C GLN A 72 4.54 1.30 -9.54
N VAL A 73 3.85 2.40 -9.29
CA VAL A 73 2.58 2.42 -8.55
C VAL A 73 1.55 3.22 -9.33
N ARG A 74 0.36 2.65 -9.52
CA ARG A 74 -0.80 3.33 -10.06
C ARG A 74 -1.91 3.30 -9.02
N THR A 75 -2.45 4.45 -8.65
CA THR A 75 -3.46 4.51 -7.61
C THR A 75 -4.52 5.56 -7.93
N GLY A 76 -5.69 5.43 -7.33
CA GLY A 76 -6.73 6.44 -7.44
C GLY A 76 -6.48 7.59 -6.48
N VAL A 77 -6.22 7.28 -5.22
CA VAL A 77 -6.03 8.29 -4.18
C VAL A 77 -4.72 8.03 -3.45
N ILE A 78 -3.92 9.07 -3.26
CA ILE A 78 -2.65 8.96 -2.55
C ILE A 78 -2.53 10.11 -1.55
N SER A 79 -2.03 9.83 -0.35
CA SER A 79 -1.75 10.88 0.61
C SER A 79 -0.44 11.59 0.25
N ARG A 80 -0.34 12.87 0.62
CA ARG A 80 0.88 13.64 0.36
C ARG A 80 2.12 12.98 0.98
N PRO A 81 2.11 12.53 2.24
CA PRO A 81 3.27 11.84 2.81
C PRO A 81 3.67 10.60 2.02
N ALA A 82 2.69 9.83 1.54
CA ALA A 82 2.95 8.64 0.74
C ALA A 82 3.62 9.00 -0.59
N LEU A 83 3.10 10.01 -1.26
CA LEU A 83 3.64 10.46 -2.53
C LEU A 83 5.09 10.93 -2.38
N GLN A 84 5.34 11.76 -1.37
CA GLN A 84 6.68 12.26 -1.10
C GLN A 84 7.65 11.13 -0.81
N LEU A 85 7.23 10.15 -0.03
CA LEU A 85 8.07 9.00 0.33
C LEU A 85 8.42 8.15 -0.89
N LEU A 86 7.43 7.85 -1.72
CA LEU A 86 7.65 7.07 -2.95
C LEU A 86 8.58 7.79 -3.91
N LEU A 87 8.35 9.07 -4.16
CA LEU A 87 9.18 9.85 -5.06
C LEU A 87 10.62 9.96 -4.55
N ALA A 88 10.80 10.11 -3.24
CA ALA A 88 12.13 10.19 -2.63
C ALA A 88 12.94 8.91 -2.85
N HIS A 89 12.26 7.78 -3.05
CA HIS A 89 12.91 6.49 -3.28
C HIS A 89 12.93 6.07 -4.76
N GLY A 90 12.61 7.00 -5.65
CA GLY A 90 12.68 6.74 -7.08
C GLY A 90 11.57 5.87 -7.65
N VAL A 91 10.48 5.70 -6.92
CA VAL A 91 9.32 4.94 -7.40
C VAL A 91 8.52 5.79 -8.37
N GLU A 92 8.14 5.19 -9.50
CA GLU A 92 7.30 5.88 -10.49
C GLU A 92 5.84 5.80 -10.03
N VAL A 93 5.19 6.95 -9.93
CA VAL A 93 3.83 7.03 -9.37
C VAL A 93 2.89 7.74 -10.34
N GLN A 94 1.72 7.13 -10.57
CA GLN A 94 0.61 7.77 -11.26
C GLN A 94 -0.63 7.69 -10.37
N TYR A 95 -1.36 8.78 -10.26
CA TYR A 95 -2.52 8.87 -9.38
C TYR A 95 -3.58 9.80 -9.97
N GLU A 96 -4.81 9.67 -9.47
CA GLU A 96 -5.90 10.55 -9.88
C GLU A 96 -6.08 11.72 -8.92
N GLU A 97 -5.96 11.47 -7.63
CA GLU A 97 -6.18 12.48 -6.60
C GLU A 97 -5.12 12.38 -5.50
N GLU A 98 -4.54 13.53 -5.15
CA GLU A 98 -3.67 13.64 -3.97
C GLU A 98 -4.47 14.28 -2.84
N VAL A 99 -4.37 13.69 -1.64
CA VAL A 99 -5.04 14.21 -0.45
C VAL A 99 -4.02 14.43 0.66
N GLU A 100 -4.38 15.22 1.67
CA GLU A 100 -3.46 15.49 2.79
C GLU A 100 -3.22 14.23 3.62
N THR A 101 -4.28 13.47 3.88
CA THR A 101 -4.21 12.23 4.66
C THR A 101 -5.33 11.29 4.22
N ILE A 102 -5.10 10.00 4.41
CA ILE A 102 -6.11 8.98 4.14
C ILE A 102 -7.06 8.94 5.34
N VAL A 103 -8.38 9.01 5.06
CA VAL A 103 -9.39 8.91 6.11
C VAL A 103 -9.77 7.45 6.34
N ASN A 104 -10.32 7.16 7.53
CA ASN A 104 -10.78 5.83 7.87
C ASN A 104 -12.08 5.51 7.12
N ARG A 105 -12.55 4.26 7.24
CA ARG A 105 -13.73 3.78 6.51
C ARG A 105 -15.00 4.55 6.83
N SER A 106 -15.16 5.01 8.07
CA SER A 106 -16.35 5.76 8.51
C SER A 106 -16.22 7.26 8.24
N ARG A 107 -15.08 7.71 7.72
CA ARG A 107 -14.78 9.10 7.42
C ARG A 107 -14.90 10.03 8.65
N THR A 108 -14.64 9.45 9.84
CA THR A 108 -14.68 10.19 11.09
C THR A 108 -13.31 10.70 11.52
N GLY A 109 -12.24 10.28 10.83
CA GLY A 109 -10.89 10.73 11.14
C GLY A 109 -9.86 10.05 10.23
N PRO A 110 -8.56 10.27 10.49
CA PRO A 110 -7.51 9.68 9.67
C PRO A 110 -7.48 8.15 9.80
N CYS A 111 -6.97 7.50 8.75
CA CYS A 111 -6.73 6.07 8.78
C CYS A 111 -5.76 5.74 9.93
N PRO A 112 -6.04 4.70 10.74
CA PRO A 112 -5.13 4.35 11.86
C PRO A 112 -3.69 4.12 11.44
N VAL A 113 -3.46 3.46 10.30
CA VAL A 113 -2.11 3.20 9.80
C VAL A 113 -1.42 4.50 9.40
N GLU A 114 -2.16 5.42 8.78
CA GLU A 114 -1.63 6.74 8.42
C GLU A 114 -1.18 7.49 9.68
N THR A 115 -1.99 7.45 10.73
CA THR A 115 -1.67 8.09 12.00
C THR A 115 -0.42 7.49 12.65
N LEU A 116 -0.33 6.16 12.67
CA LEU A 116 0.81 5.46 13.25
C LEU A 116 2.11 5.81 12.51
N CYS A 117 2.05 5.93 11.19
CA CYS A 117 3.22 6.16 10.36
C CYS A 117 3.58 7.64 10.23
N ALA A 118 2.70 8.54 10.65
CA ALA A 118 2.88 9.98 10.41
C ALA A 118 4.19 10.51 11.01
N SER A 119 4.59 10.01 12.17
CA SER A 119 5.81 10.45 12.85
C SER A 119 7.04 9.59 12.53
N ALA A 120 6.87 8.52 11.77
CA ALA A 120 8.00 7.66 11.41
C ALA A 120 8.90 8.37 10.40
N PRO A 121 10.20 8.48 10.66
CA PRO A 121 11.09 9.26 9.79
C PRO A 121 11.44 8.57 8.47
N THR A 122 11.34 7.24 8.40
CA THR A 122 11.72 6.47 7.22
C THR A 122 10.69 5.40 6.91
N ALA A 123 10.76 4.84 5.70
CA ALA A 123 9.94 3.71 5.32
C ALA A 123 10.16 2.53 6.26
N GLU A 124 11.42 2.26 6.60
CA GLU A 124 11.78 1.16 7.49
C GLU A 124 11.18 1.32 8.88
N ALA A 125 11.14 2.55 9.39
CA ALA A 125 10.57 2.83 10.71
C ALA A 125 9.07 2.60 10.76
N CYS A 126 8.37 2.65 9.62
CA CYS A 126 6.94 2.36 9.54
C CYS A 126 6.63 0.87 9.72
N LEU A 127 7.54 0.00 9.30
CA LEU A 127 7.25 -1.45 9.22
C LEU A 127 6.87 -2.08 10.56
N PRO A 128 7.63 -1.88 11.66
CA PRO A 128 7.22 -2.47 12.93
C PRO A 128 5.90 -1.91 13.46
N LEU A 129 5.58 -0.66 13.14
CA LEU A 129 4.31 -0.05 13.52
C LEU A 129 3.15 -0.71 12.79
N ILE A 130 3.32 -0.98 11.49
CA ILE A 130 2.31 -1.65 10.69
C ILE A 130 2.13 -3.10 11.16
N GLU A 131 3.23 -3.79 11.44
CA GLU A 131 3.18 -5.17 11.91
C GLU A 131 2.40 -5.26 13.22
N GLU A 132 2.66 -4.38 14.16
CA GLU A 132 1.94 -4.36 15.44
C GLU A 132 0.46 -4.05 15.24
N PHE A 133 0.14 -3.12 14.34
CA PHE A 133 -1.25 -2.78 14.03
C PHE A 133 -2.01 -4.01 13.48
N ILE A 134 -1.41 -4.72 12.52
CA ILE A 134 -2.03 -5.90 11.92
C ILE A 134 -2.17 -7.02 12.96
N ARG A 135 -1.15 -7.23 13.78
CA ARG A 135 -1.17 -8.24 14.83
C ARG A 135 -2.28 -7.96 15.85
N SER A 136 -2.42 -6.69 16.25
CA SER A 136 -3.46 -6.27 17.20
C SER A 136 -4.86 -6.49 16.63
N ASN A 137 -5.06 -6.21 15.35
CA ASN A 137 -6.36 -6.38 14.72
C ASN A 137 -6.73 -7.84 14.47
N ASN A 138 -5.74 -8.73 14.46
CA ASN A 138 -5.97 -10.17 14.27
C ASN A 138 -6.20 -10.91 15.58
N ARG A 139 -6.04 -10.26 16.74
CA ARG A 139 -6.28 -10.88 18.02
C ARG A 139 -7.78 -11.05 18.26
N PRO A 140 -8.22 -12.17 18.85
CA PRO A 140 -9.62 -12.29 19.27
C PRO A 140 -9.95 -11.17 20.24
N LYS A 141 -11.10 -10.54 20.04
CA LYS A 141 -11.54 -9.51 20.97
C LYS A 141 -11.96 -10.16 22.28
N PRO A 142 -11.59 -9.57 23.43
CA PRO A 142 -12.11 -10.06 24.70
C PRO A 142 -13.62 -9.88 24.75
N GLU A 143 -14.29 -10.89 25.24
CA GLU A 143 -15.75 -10.86 25.37
C GLU A 143 -16.19 -9.94 26.50
#